data_2d495853de2c43ae3d0dde665b457fde
#
_entry.id   2d495853de2c43ae3d0dde665b457fde
#
_cell.length_a   1.000
_cell.length_b   1.000
_cell.length_c   1.000
_cell.angle_alpha   90.00
_cell.angle_beta   90.00
_cell.angle_gamma   90.00
#
_symmetry.space_group_name_H-M   'P 1'
#
loop_
_entity.id
_entity.type
_entity.pdbx_description
1 polymer ?
#
loop_
_entity_poly.entity_id
_entity_poly.type
_entity_poly.pdbx_seq_one_letter_code
_entity_poly.pdbx_strand_id
1 'polypeptide(L)'
;MKRKPPINLKRLFEKGAYSLLSNVIKAIDASLSIQDRDYRILIGDNDQGLLGGYPIEVSGEVIGWVSGGDKAPSVADLLTYLADKELEKKTLARETLEKYKEINLLYNISEKISAKLDLEEVARLIIEEARRSITATGASVMLLDEQTEKLEIISAFGKQYSEKTDLKTGDGIAGNIILRGNAEIVNDVLTDPRYIDRKNGIRSMICAPLKTKDRSIGVISLSSDEPVFYKASDLKLLTTLASQAASAIENAILHKKKLEEERIKSNLERYVASQIVDIILDAKGDISLDSEMRNIAILFSDIRGFTSTCESLAPKEVVKYLNEYFTQMVEVIFNNKGTVNKFVGDMIVALFGAPNHLSNNEEHAVQAAIAMQKCIKSTPNSWVRDHFDTGIGINSGDVVVGNIGSPQHMDYTAIGDEVNVASRIQSIAKGGQILVSRNIYNSTNDYFEFRSIGSIKVKGKKKSVELFEVLY
;
A
#
# COMPACT_ATOMS: atom_id res chain seq x y z
N MET A 1 -49.03 -19.11 -19.25
CA MET A 1 -49.38 -17.89 -18.53
C MET A 1 -49.21 -16.71 -19.48
N LYS A 2 -50.28 -15.98 -19.86
CA LYS A 2 -50.17 -14.75 -20.68
C LYS A 2 -49.44 -13.70 -19.84
N ARG A 3 -48.25 -13.24 -20.29
CA ARG A 3 -47.50 -12.15 -19.63
C ARG A 3 -48.42 -10.91 -19.53
N LYS A 4 -48.52 -10.29 -18.34
CA LYS A 4 -49.20 -9.02 -18.22
C LYS A 4 -48.48 -7.97 -19.07
N PRO A 5 -49.19 -7.15 -19.85
CA PRO A 5 -48.58 -6.11 -20.65
C PRO A 5 -47.76 -5.17 -19.78
N PRO A 6 -46.62 -4.66 -20.28
CA PRO A 6 -45.66 -3.85 -19.49
C PRO A 6 -46.28 -2.49 -19.05
N ILE A 7 -47.38 -2.05 -19.70
CA ILE A 7 -48.13 -0.86 -19.38
C ILE A 7 -49.63 -1.15 -19.32
N ASN A 8 -50.31 -0.56 -18.35
CA ASN A 8 -51.76 -0.52 -18.27
C ASN A 8 -52.21 0.85 -18.74
N LEU A 9 -53.10 0.91 -19.75
CA LEU A 9 -53.63 2.16 -20.30
C LEU A 9 -54.24 3.07 -19.21
N LYS A 10 -54.89 2.50 -18.21
CA LYS A 10 -55.42 3.21 -17.04
C LYS A 10 -54.36 4.08 -16.33
N ARG A 11 -53.13 3.65 -16.25
CA ARG A 11 -52.02 4.43 -15.63
C ARG A 11 -51.57 5.64 -16.45
N LEU A 12 -51.73 5.62 -17.78
CA LEU A 12 -51.53 6.82 -18.60
C LEU A 12 -52.50 7.94 -18.23
N PHE A 13 -53.67 7.57 -17.75
CA PHE A 13 -54.72 8.49 -17.37
C PHE A 13 -54.69 8.91 -15.87
N GLU A 14 -54.03 8.13 -14.98
CA GLU A 14 -54.06 8.38 -13.52
C GLU A 14 -53.20 9.56 -13.02
N LYS A 15 -52.25 10.10 -13.81
CA LYS A 15 -51.27 11.12 -13.34
C LYS A 15 -51.55 12.54 -13.83
N GLY A 16 -52.70 13.09 -13.57
CA GLY A 16 -53.03 14.49 -13.95
C GLY A 16 -53.24 14.70 -15.46
N ALA A 17 -52.91 13.67 -16.26
CA ALA A 17 -53.14 13.71 -17.70
C ALA A 17 -54.57 13.37 -18.08
N TYR A 18 -55.37 12.81 -17.17
CA TYR A 18 -56.77 12.40 -17.45
C TYR A 18 -57.63 13.55 -17.95
N SER A 19 -57.67 14.65 -17.21
CA SER A 19 -58.49 15.82 -17.58
C SER A 19 -58.01 16.45 -18.89
N LEU A 20 -56.72 16.52 -19.09
CA LEU A 20 -56.11 17.08 -20.30
C LEU A 20 -56.36 16.19 -21.52
N LEU A 21 -56.06 14.89 -21.41
CA LEU A 21 -56.33 13.90 -22.49
C LEU A 21 -57.84 13.79 -22.76
N SER A 22 -58.68 13.72 -21.74
CA SER A 22 -60.14 13.70 -21.89
C SER A 22 -60.67 14.94 -22.62
N ASN A 23 -60.17 16.13 -22.27
CA ASN A 23 -60.56 17.37 -22.94
C ASN A 23 -60.06 17.42 -24.38
N VAL A 24 -58.82 17.02 -24.63
CA VAL A 24 -58.27 16.97 -25.99
C VAL A 24 -59.05 15.97 -26.87
N ILE A 25 -59.36 14.78 -26.37
CA ILE A 25 -60.07 13.74 -27.11
C ILE A 25 -61.50 14.22 -27.39
N LYS A 26 -62.22 14.81 -26.42
CA LYS A 26 -63.55 15.40 -26.61
C LYS A 26 -63.53 16.54 -27.60
N ALA A 27 -62.47 17.33 -27.65
CA ALA A 27 -62.33 18.43 -28.61
C ALA A 27 -62.02 17.91 -30.04
N ILE A 28 -61.40 16.75 -30.17
CA ILE A 28 -61.15 16.09 -31.47
C ILE A 28 -62.47 15.53 -32.02
N ASP A 29 -63.16 14.72 -31.23
CA ASP A 29 -64.46 14.16 -31.55
C ASP A 29 -65.15 13.66 -30.27
N ALA A 30 -66.34 14.20 -29.97
CA ALA A 30 -67.08 13.86 -28.76
C ALA A 30 -67.73 12.46 -28.81
N SER A 31 -67.75 11.80 -29.98
CA SER A 31 -68.27 10.45 -30.15
C SER A 31 -67.24 9.35 -29.85
N LEU A 32 -65.98 9.72 -29.55
CA LEU A 32 -64.92 8.78 -29.27
C LEU A 32 -65.04 8.13 -27.89
N SER A 33 -64.84 6.78 -27.87
CA SER A 33 -64.75 5.99 -26.65
C SER A 33 -63.43 5.27 -26.58
N ILE A 34 -62.76 5.32 -25.43
CA ILE A 34 -61.50 4.61 -25.16
C ILE A 34 -61.75 3.56 -24.11
N GLN A 35 -61.35 2.33 -24.41
CA GLN A 35 -61.53 1.16 -23.56
C GLN A 35 -60.15 0.54 -23.21
N ASP A 36 -60.02 -0.01 -22.00
CA ASP A 36 -58.88 -0.78 -21.60
C ASP A 36 -58.90 -2.18 -22.23
N ARG A 37 -57.89 -3.01 -21.98
CA ARG A 37 -57.76 -4.38 -22.46
C ARG A 37 -58.96 -5.26 -22.09
N ASP A 38 -59.62 -4.94 -20.97
CA ASP A 38 -60.76 -5.69 -20.43
C ASP A 38 -62.11 -5.07 -20.90
N TYR A 39 -62.04 -4.21 -21.94
CA TYR A 39 -63.18 -3.48 -22.50
C TYR A 39 -63.92 -2.55 -21.52
N ARG A 40 -63.24 -2.11 -20.43
CA ARG A 40 -63.76 -1.12 -19.54
C ARG A 40 -63.55 0.29 -20.10
N ILE A 41 -64.58 1.08 -20.13
CA ILE A 41 -64.53 2.45 -20.63
C ILE A 41 -63.68 3.33 -19.71
N LEU A 42 -62.64 3.95 -20.29
CA LEU A 42 -61.82 4.93 -19.63
C LEU A 42 -62.23 6.37 -19.94
N ILE A 43 -62.66 6.63 -21.18
CA ILE A 43 -63.17 7.95 -21.64
C ILE A 43 -64.33 7.69 -22.64
N GLY A 44 -65.38 8.54 -22.60
CA GLY A 44 -66.55 8.51 -23.49
C GLY A 44 -67.77 7.79 -22.90
N ASP A 45 -68.90 7.80 -23.60
CA ASP A 45 -70.13 7.21 -23.16
C ASP A 45 -70.44 5.88 -23.88
N ASN A 46 -71.18 4.98 -23.26
CA ASN A 46 -71.37 3.60 -23.63
C ASN A 46 -72.57 3.37 -24.58
N ASP A 47 -72.84 4.27 -25.52
CA ASP A 47 -74.11 4.21 -26.23
C ASP A 47 -74.16 3.46 -27.58
N GLN A 48 -73.05 2.82 -27.97
CA GLN A 48 -73.03 1.91 -29.11
C GLN A 48 -72.17 0.68 -28.83
N GLY A 49 -72.83 -0.48 -28.70
CA GLY A 49 -72.22 -1.80 -28.51
C GLY A 49 -71.32 -2.26 -29.68
N LEU A 50 -70.24 -1.56 -29.95
CA LEU A 50 -69.25 -1.90 -30.95
C LEU A 50 -68.13 -2.71 -30.29
N LEU A 51 -68.24 -4.03 -30.34
CA LEU A 51 -67.12 -4.97 -30.28
C LEU A 51 -66.28 -4.75 -31.53
N GLY A 52 -65.18 -3.99 -31.41
CA GLY A 52 -64.28 -3.78 -32.52
C GLY A 52 -63.91 -2.32 -32.73
N GLY A 53 -62.92 -1.81 -31.99
CA GLY A 53 -62.30 -0.54 -32.22
C GLY A 53 -60.91 -0.67 -32.82
N TYR A 54 -60.21 0.45 -33.03
CA TYR A 54 -58.82 0.50 -33.43
C TYR A 54 -57.93 0.19 -32.22
N PRO A 55 -57.01 -0.80 -32.33
CA PRO A 55 -56.22 -1.22 -31.20
C PRO A 55 -55.17 -0.16 -30.81
N ILE A 56 -54.89 -0.05 -29.52
CA ILE A 56 -53.75 0.66 -28.97
C ILE A 56 -52.74 -0.41 -28.64
N GLU A 57 -51.63 -0.46 -29.39
CA GLU A 57 -50.60 -1.50 -29.26
C GLU A 57 -49.32 -0.99 -28.71
N VAL A 58 -48.69 -1.70 -27.76
CA VAL A 58 -47.36 -1.41 -27.21
C VAL A 58 -46.54 -2.67 -27.24
N SER A 59 -45.41 -2.62 -27.91
CA SER A 59 -44.49 -3.78 -28.09
C SER A 59 -45.20 -5.06 -28.63
N GLY A 60 -46.18 -4.90 -29.52
CA GLY A 60 -46.92 -5.99 -30.11
C GLY A 60 -48.06 -6.57 -29.24
N GLU A 61 -48.36 -5.96 -28.12
CA GLU A 61 -49.51 -6.29 -27.23
C GLU A 61 -50.59 -5.22 -27.26
N VAL A 62 -51.84 -5.59 -27.42
CA VAL A 62 -52.97 -4.66 -27.33
C VAL A 62 -53.25 -4.33 -25.88
N ILE A 63 -53.18 -3.05 -25.54
CA ILE A 63 -53.41 -2.50 -24.18
C ILE A 63 -54.78 -1.82 -24.04
N GLY A 64 -55.49 -1.55 -25.14
CA GLY A 64 -56.80 -0.95 -25.19
C GLY A 64 -57.31 -0.71 -26.58
N TRP A 65 -58.46 -0.08 -26.72
CA TRP A 65 -59.17 0.13 -27.98
C TRP A 65 -59.72 1.57 -28.03
N VAL A 66 -59.76 2.12 -29.24
CA VAL A 66 -60.45 3.39 -29.51
C VAL A 66 -61.59 3.08 -30.48
N SER A 67 -62.80 3.46 -30.12
CA SER A 67 -64.00 3.30 -30.95
C SER A 67 -64.71 4.64 -31.09
N GLY A 68 -65.55 4.79 -32.14
CA GLY A 68 -66.26 6.03 -32.47
C GLY A 68 -65.87 6.58 -33.83
N GLY A 69 -66.24 7.84 -34.13
CA GLY A 69 -66.14 8.50 -35.43
C GLY A 69 -64.86 8.33 -36.29
N ASP A 70 -64.79 9.01 -37.41
CA ASP A 70 -63.73 8.89 -38.42
C ASP A 70 -62.32 9.20 -37.93
N LYS A 71 -62.18 9.82 -36.74
CA LYS A 71 -60.91 10.19 -36.14
C LYS A 71 -60.35 9.10 -35.18
N ALA A 72 -61.11 8.03 -34.92
CA ALA A 72 -60.67 6.93 -34.04
C ALA A 72 -59.29 6.33 -34.38
N PRO A 73 -58.94 6.07 -35.66
CA PRO A 73 -57.61 5.58 -35.99
C PRO A 73 -56.50 6.49 -35.56
N SER A 74 -56.62 7.80 -35.85
CA SER A 74 -55.60 8.80 -35.50
C SER A 74 -55.42 8.99 -33.98
N VAL A 75 -56.49 8.79 -33.22
CA VAL A 75 -56.43 8.83 -31.74
C VAL A 75 -55.82 7.53 -31.21
N ALA A 76 -56.06 6.38 -31.82
CA ALA A 76 -55.41 5.12 -31.47
C ALA A 76 -53.89 5.22 -31.71
N ASP A 77 -53.46 5.75 -32.84
CA ASP A 77 -52.05 5.96 -33.18
C ASP A 77 -51.37 6.92 -32.19
N LEU A 78 -52.06 8.04 -31.83
CA LEU A 78 -51.53 8.98 -30.82
C LEU A 78 -51.37 8.29 -29.47
N LEU A 79 -52.35 7.52 -29.01
CA LEU A 79 -52.31 6.83 -27.72
C LEU A 79 -51.23 5.70 -27.72
N THR A 80 -51.08 5.02 -28.84
CA THR A 80 -49.96 4.07 -29.04
C THR A 80 -48.64 4.75 -28.88
N TYR A 81 -48.40 5.87 -29.58
CA TYR A 81 -47.17 6.64 -29.46
C TYR A 81 -46.89 7.12 -28.02
N LEU A 82 -47.91 7.65 -27.34
CA LEU A 82 -47.78 8.12 -25.93
C LEU A 82 -47.46 6.93 -24.99
N ALA A 83 -48.09 5.78 -25.22
CA ALA A 83 -47.85 4.59 -24.42
C ALA A 83 -46.42 4.01 -24.63
N ASP A 84 -45.92 3.99 -25.88
CA ASP A 84 -44.56 3.61 -26.20
C ASP A 84 -43.54 4.56 -25.54
N LYS A 85 -43.76 5.86 -25.59
CA LYS A 85 -42.92 6.86 -24.93
C LYS A 85 -42.90 6.70 -23.40
N GLU A 86 -44.03 6.40 -22.78
CA GLU A 86 -44.07 6.12 -21.34
C GLU A 86 -43.37 4.81 -20.97
N LEU A 87 -43.44 3.79 -21.85
CA LEU A 87 -42.68 2.54 -21.68
C LEU A 87 -41.18 2.79 -21.77
N GLU A 88 -40.74 3.52 -22.80
CA GLU A 88 -39.34 3.91 -22.99
C GLU A 88 -38.81 4.66 -21.75
N LYS A 89 -39.56 5.65 -21.26
CA LYS A 89 -39.23 6.41 -20.07
C LYS A 89 -39.10 5.52 -18.83
N LYS A 90 -40.02 4.58 -18.61
CA LYS A 90 -39.98 3.67 -17.48
C LYS A 90 -38.81 2.69 -17.55
N THR A 91 -38.51 2.19 -18.76
CA THR A 91 -37.38 1.30 -18.99
C THR A 91 -36.08 2.04 -18.67
N LEU A 92 -35.91 3.24 -19.21
CA LEU A 92 -34.74 4.08 -18.96
C LEU A 92 -34.60 4.43 -17.47
N ALA A 93 -35.70 4.81 -16.78
CA ALA A 93 -35.68 5.10 -15.37
C ALA A 93 -35.27 3.88 -14.53
N ARG A 94 -35.74 2.68 -14.91
CA ARG A 94 -35.34 1.43 -14.25
C ARG A 94 -33.85 1.11 -14.45
N GLU A 95 -33.38 1.20 -15.69
CA GLU A 95 -31.97 1.01 -16.00
C GLU A 95 -31.07 2.01 -15.26
N THR A 96 -31.50 3.28 -15.21
CA THR A 96 -30.77 4.32 -14.48
C THR A 96 -30.72 4.02 -12.98
N LEU A 97 -31.84 3.58 -12.39
CA LEU A 97 -31.90 3.22 -10.98
C LEU A 97 -31.03 1.99 -10.66
N GLU A 98 -31.01 1.00 -11.54
CA GLU A 98 -30.16 -0.20 -11.40
C GLU A 98 -28.67 0.19 -11.47
N LYS A 99 -28.30 1.03 -12.45
CA LYS A 99 -26.92 1.57 -12.52
C LYS A 99 -26.53 2.41 -11.31
N TYR A 100 -27.44 3.24 -10.83
CA TYR A 100 -27.20 4.07 -9.64
C TYR A 100 -26.97 3.22 -8.38
N LYS A 101 -27.75 2.14 -8.21
CA LYS A 101 -27.54 1.17 -7.12
C LYS A 101 -26.21 0.47 -7.23
N GLU A 102 -25.81 0.06 -8.44
CA GLU A 102 -24.51 -0.55 -8.72
C GLU A 102 -23.36 0.40 -8.35
N ILE A 103 -23.44 1.66 -8.77
CA ILE A 103 -22.44 2.71 -8.46
C ILE A 103 -22.35 2.98 -6.95
N ASN A 104 -23.47 3.13 -6.26
CA ASN A 104 -23.49 3.36 -4.82
C ASN A 104 -22.90 2.19 -4.03
N LEU A 105 -23.20 0.97 -4.46
CA LEU A 105 -22.65 -0.23 -3.85
C LEU A 105 -21.11 -0.25 -4.00
N LEU A 106 -20.62 0.07 -5.19
CA LEU A 106 -19.19 0.18 -5.48
C LEU A 106 -18.51 1.27 -4.66
N TYR A 107 -19.12 2.43 -4.55
CA TYR A 107 -18.58 3.57 -3.80
C TYR A 107 -18.46 3.23 -2.30
N ASN A 108 -19.53 2.70 -1.71
CA ASN A 108 -19.55 2.33 -0.30
C ASN A 108 -18.55 1.22 0.06
N ILE A 109 -18.35 0.26 -0.86
CA ILE A 109 -17.38 -0.81 -0.68
C ILE A 109 -15.96 -0.26 -0.80
N SER A 110 -15.70 0.54 -1.83
CA SER A 110 -14.38 1.14 -2.06
C SER A 110 -13.95 1.99 -0.86
N GLU A 111 -14.84 2.80 -0.30
CA GLU A 111 -14.55 3.64 0.87
C GLU A 111 -14.22 2.79 2.11
N LYS A 112 -15.04 1.77 2.41
CA LYS A 112 -14.83 0.89 3.56
C LYS A 112 -13.56 0.05 3.46
N ILE A 113 -13.23 -0.42 2.27
CA ILE A 113 -12.10 -1.32 2.03
C ILE A 113 -10.79 -0.53 1.92
N SER A 114 -10.80 0.64 1.26
CA SER A 114 -9.60 1.47 1.10
C SER A 114 -9.05 2.04 2.41
N ALA A 115 -9.89 2.13 3.45
CA ALA A 115 -9.49 2.57 4.78
C ALA A 115 -8.78 1.48 5.60
N LYS A 116 -8.75 0.22 5.12
CA LYS A 116 -8.19 -0.92 5.83
C LYS A 116 -6.91 -1.40 5.17
N LEU A 117 -5.87 -1.58 5.99
CA LEU A 117 -4.55 -2.03 5.55
C LEU A 117 -4.25 -3.47 6.00
N ASP A 118 -5.17 -4.08 6.76
CA ASP A 118 -5.06 -5.47 7.18
C ASP A 118 -5.71 -6.40 6.16
N LEU A 119 -4.96 -7.37 5.69
CA LEU A 119 -5.36 -8.31 4.63
C LEU A 119 -6.56 -9.16 5.01
N GLU A 120 -6.60 -9.68 6.25
CA GLU A 120 -7.67 -10.54 6.73
C GLU A 120 -8.96 -9.74 6.93
N GLU A 121 -8.85 -8.49 7.41
CA GLU A 121 -9.98 -7.59 7.59
C GLU A 121 -10.60 -7.21 6.24
N VAL A 122 -9.76 -6.91 5.23
CA VAL A 122 -10.22 -6.66 3.85
C VAL A 122 -10.95 -7.87 3.30
N ALA A 123 -10.36 -9.08 3.40
CA ALA A 123 -10.98 -10.31 2.90
C ALA A 123 -12.32 -10.61 3.60
N ARG A 124 -12.41 -10.39 4.91
CA ARG A 124 -13.64 -10.57 5.68
C ARG A 124 -14.74 -9.61 5.24
N LEU A 125 -14.43 -8.32 5.09
CA LEU A 125 -15.40 -7.31 4.64
C LEU A 125 -15.96 -7.64 3.25
N ILE A 126 -15.13 -8.14 2.36
CA ILE A 126 -15.56 -8.53 1.01
C ILE A 126 -16.53 -9.71 1.06
N ILE A 127 -16.25 -10.73 1.88
CA ILE A 127 -17.15 -11.87 2.09
C ILE A 127 -18.49 -11.38 2.66
N GLU A 128 -18.48 -10.50 3.64
CA GLU A 128 -19.69 -9.96 4.25
C GLU A 128 -20.55 -9.20 3.23
N GLU A 129 -19.92 -8.40 2.36
CA GLU A 129 -20.65 -7.62 1.36
C GLU A 129 -21.19 -8.51 0.23
N ALA A 130 -20.42 -9.52 -0.20
CA ALA A 130 -20.87 -10.51 -1.18
C ALA A 130 -22.10 -11.29 -0.68
N ARG A 131 -22.09 -11.71 0.60
CA ARG A 131 -23.21 -12.42 1.24
C ARG A 131 -24.48 -11.59 1.37
N ARG A 132 -24.38 -10.28 1.54
CA ARG A 132 -25.56 -9.39 1.61
C ARG A 132 -26.31 -9.33 0.30
N SER A 133 -25.60 -9.54 -0.80
CA SER A 133 -26.11 -9.30 -2.14
C SER A 133 -26.37 -10.58 -2.93
N ILE A 134 -25.66 -11.66 -2.62
CA ILE A 134 -25.74 -12.96 -3.33
C ILE A 134 -26.03 -14.04 -2.29
N THR A 135 -27.06 -14.86 -2.55
CA THR A 135 -27.45 -15.97 -1.68
C THR A 135 -26.37 -17.05 -1.67
N ALA A 136 -25.78 -17.31 -0.49
CA ALA A 136 -24.76 -18.34 -0.31
C ALA A 136 -24.73 -18.84 1.13
N THR A 137 -24.46 -20.13 1.35
CA THR A 137 -24.26 -20.75 2.66
C THR A 137 -22.78 -20.84 3.05
N GLY A 138 -21.89 -20.60 2.09
CA GLY A 138 -20.44 -20.52 2.30
C GLY A 138 -19.77 -19.54 1.36
N ALA A 139 -18.65 -19.00 1.80
CA ALA A 139 -17.81 -18.12 0.99
C ALA A 139 -16.35 -18.22 1.41
N SER A 140 -15.44 -17.99 0.49
CA SER A 140 -14.01 -17.90 0.77
C SER A 140 -13.31 -16.88 -0.13
N VAL A 141 -12.29 -16.26 0.43
CA VAL A 141 -11.26 -15.50 -0.30
C VAL A 141 -9.96 -16.26 -0.14
N MET A 142 -9.40 -16.69 -1.27
CA MET A 142 -8.13 -17.40 -1.33
C MET A 142 -7.14 -16.59 -2.15
N LEU A 143 -5.89 -16.51 -1.69
CA LEU A 143 -4.80 -15.87 -2.41
C LEU A 143 -3.80 -16.91 -2.91
N LEU A 144 -3.19 -16.61 -4.03
CA LEU A 144 -2.13 -17.42 -4.62
C LEU A 144 -0.79 -17.08 -3.97
N ASP A 145 -0.17 -18.06 -3.33
CA ASP A 145 1.24 -17.99 -2.97
C ASP A 145 2.09 -18.27 -4.20
N GLU A 146 2.82 -17.28 -4.66
CA GLU A 146 3.64 -17.35 -5.88
C GLU A 146 4.82 -18.32 -5.78
N GLN A 147 5.32 -18.60 -4.56
CA GLN A 147 6.46 -19.50 -4.37
C GLN A 147 6.04 -20.97 -4.39
N THR A 148 4.87 -21.26 -3.82
CA THR A 148 4.36 -22.64 -3.69
C THR A 148 3.31 -22.99 -4.73
N GLU A 149 2.80 -22.01 -5.48
CA GLU A 149 1.65 -22.10 -6.39
C GLU A 149 0.37 -22.62 -5.72
N LYS A 150 0.29 -22.52 -4.40
CA LYS A 150 -0.86 -22.94 -3.59
C LYS A 150 -1.82 -21.79 -3.33
N LEU A 151 -3.10 -22.15 -3.20
CA LEU A 151 -4.16 -21.25 -2.79
C LEU A 151 -4.33 -21.30 -1.28
N GLU A 152 -4.04 -20.20 -0.60
CA GLU A 152 -4.24 -20.05 0.83
C GLU A 152 -5.56 -19.35 1.14
N ILE A 153 -6.36 -19.90 2.06
CA ILE A 153 -7.58 -19.25 2.54
C ILE A 153 -7.18 -18.12 3.50
N ILE A 154 -7.49 -16.89 3.10
CA ILE A 154 -7.26 -15.69 3.93
C ILE A 154 -8.46 -15.43 4.83
N SER A 155 -9.67 -15.63 4.29
CA SER A 155 -10.91 -15.53 5.06
C SER A 155 -11.95 -16.45 4.48
N ALA A 156 -12.74 -17.06 5.33
CA ALA A 156 -13.83 -17.93 4.92
C ALA A 156 -14.99 -17.89 5.91
N PHE A 157 -16.16 -18.30 5.42
CA PHE A 157 -17.37 -18.46 6.18
C PHE A 157 -18.12 -19.71 5.68
N GLY A 158 -18.80 -20.40 6.57
CA GLY A 158 -19.53 -21.62 6.26
C GLY A 158 -18.71 -22.89 6.53
N LYS A 159 -19.43 -23.99 6.82
CA LYS A 159 -18.81 -25.29 7.17
C LYS A 159 -17.97 -25.88 6.03
N GLN A 160 -18.23 -25.44 4.79
CA GLN A 160 -17.59 -25.94 3.58
C GLN A 160 -16.09 -25.60 3.50
N TYR A 161 -15.65 -24.62 4.27
CA TYR A 161 -14.28 -24.08 4.24
C TYR A 161 -13.55 -24.23 5.59
N SER A 162 -13.94 -25.22 6.41
CA SER A 162 -13.35 -25.42 7.75
C SER A 162 -11.95 -26.04 7.75
N GLU A 163 -11.50 -26.60 6.63
CA GLU A 163 -10.20 -27.27 6.50
C GLU A 163 -9.24 -26.47 5.63
N LYS A 164 -7.93 -26.54 5.96
CA LYS A 164 -6.87 -26.00 5.09
C LYS A 164 -6.95 -26.64 3.72
N THR A 165 -6.88 -25.84 2.67
CA THR A 165 -6.90 -26.35 1.30
C THR A 165 -5.48 -26.53 0.80
N ASP A 166 -5.20 -27.65 0.12
CA ASP A 166 -3.98 -27.90 -0.65
C ASP A 166 -4.20 -27.69 -2.14
N LEU A 167 -5.11 -26.79 -2.54
CA LEU A 167 -5.41 -26.49 -3.93
C LEU A 167 -4.23 -25.70 -4.54
N LYS A 168 -3.86 -26.10 -5.76
CA LYS A 168 -2.90 -25.37 -6.59
C LYS A 168 -3.62 -24.67 -7.75
N THR A 169 -2.90 -23.81 -8.42
CA THR A 169 -3.34 -23.24 -9.71
C THR A 169 -3.70 -24.36 -10.67
N GLY A 170 -4.94 -24.32 -11.20
CA GLY A 170 -5.48 -25.34 -12.09
C GLY A 170 -6.26 -26.46 -11.37
N ASP A 171 -6.14 -26.63 -10.06
CA ASP A 171 -6.88 -27.64 -9.30
C ASP A 171 -8.29 -27.19 -8.96
N GLY A 172 -9.24 -28.06 -9.17
CA GLY A 172 -10.63 -27.79 -8.86
C GLY A 172 -11.22 -26.64 -9.66
N ILE A 173 -12.40 -26.16 -9.26
CA ILE A 173 -13.06 -25.01 -9.89
C ILE A 173 -12.26 -23.73 -9.57
N ALA A 174 -11.91 -23.49 -8.31
CA ALA A 174 -11.22 -22.28 -7.88
C ALA A 174 -9.83 -22.11 -8.52
N GLY A 175 -9.01 -23.17 -8.57
CA GLY A 175 -7.71 -23.13 -9.23
C GLY A 175 -7.80 -22.91 -10.76
N ASN A 176 -8.85 -23.46 -11.41
CA ASN A 176 -9.12 -23.18 -12.82
C ASN A 176 -9.53 -21.73 -13.08
N ILE A 177 -10.28 -21.11 -12.17
CA ILE A 177 -10.66 -19.69 -12.26
C ILE A 177 -9.41 -18.79 -12.25
N ILE A 178 -8.44 -19.09 -11.40
CA ILE A 178 -7.16 -18.35 -11.37
C ILE A 178 -6.40 -18.52 -12.69
N LEU A 179 -6.29 -19.76 -13.15
CA LEU A 179 -5.56 -20.10 -14.39
C LEU A 179 -6.15 -19.40 -15.63
N ARG A 180 -7.49 -19.40 -15.74
CA ARG A 180 -8.19 -18.83 -16.89
C ARG A 180 -8.45 -17.32 -16.76
N GLY A 181 -8.47 -16.80 -15.55
CA GLY A 181 -8.74 -15.39 -15.26
C GLY A 181 -10.17 -14.93 -15.56
N ASN A 182 -11.14 -15.85 -15.60
CA ASN A 182 -12.55 -15.59 -15.92
C ASN A 182 -13.47 -16.05 -14.79
N ALA A 183 -14.46 -15.22 -14.45
CA ALA A 183 -15.50 -15.58 -13.49
C ALA A 183 -16.49 -16.60 -14.09
N GLU A 184 -17.00 -17.51 -13.26
CA GLU A 184 -17.82 -18.62 -13.73
C GLU A 184 -18.92 -18.97 -12.71
N ILE A 185 -20.06 -19.44 -13.23
CA ILE A 185 -21.18 -20.01 -12.47
C ILE A 185 -21.18 -21.52 -12.68
N VAL A 186 -21.25 -22.28 -11.59
CA VAL A 186 -21.45 -23.73 -11.60
C VAL A 186 -22.69 -24.04 -10.76
N ASN A 187 -23.85 -24.16 -11.41
CA ASN A 187 -25.14 -24.37 -10.75
C ASN A 187 -25.35 -25.80 -10.26
N ASP A 188 -24.56 -26.76 -10.74
CA ASP A 188 -24.48 -28.13 -10.23
C ASP A 188 -23.02 -28.60 -10.28
N VAL A 189 -22.34 -28.51 -9.11
CA VAL A 189 -20.93 -28.89 -9.01
C VAL A 189 -20.70 -30.39 -9.19
N LEU A 190 -21.70 -31.23 -8.93
CA LEU A 190 -21.56 -32.68 -9.04
C LEU A 190 -21.43 -33.12 -10.49
N THR A 191 -21.89 -32.30 -11.44
CA THR A 191 -21.77 -32.59 -12.89
C THR A 191 -20.51 -31.98 -13.49
N ASP A 192 -19.79 -31.12 -12.76
CA ASP A 192 -18.57 -30.47 -13.24
C ASP A 192 -17.34 -31.37 -13.00
N PRO A 193 -16.62 -31.79 -14.06
CA PRO A 193 -15.47 -32.69 -13.94
C PRO A 193 -14.29 -32.10 -13.14
N ARG A 194 -14.27 -30.80 -12.93
CA ARG A 194 -13.25 -30.11 -12.13
C ARG A 194 -13.57 -30.16 -10.64
N TYR A 195 -14.79 -30.54 -10.26
CA TYR A 195 -15.18 -30.57 -8.86
C TYR A 195 -14.41 -31.63 -8.07
N ILE A 196 -13.75 -31.18 -6.99
CA ILE A 196 -13.07 -32.07 -6.05
C ILE A 196 -13.99 -32.24 -4.84
N ASP A 197 -14.63 -33.41 -4.75
CA ASP A 197 -15.51 -33.72 -3.62
C ASP A 197 -14.71 -33.92 -2.33
N ARG A 198 -14.74 -32.94 -1.47
CA ARG A 198 -14.12 -32.97 -0.12
C ARG A 198 -15.14 -33.34 0.96
N LYS A 199 -16.29 -33.90 0.62
CA LYS A 199 -17.42 -34.18 1.50
C LYS A 199 -17.94 -32.94 2.23
N ASN A 200 -17.78 -31.78 1.61
CA ASN A 200 -18.18 -30.47 2.17
C ASN A 200 -19.62 -30.08 1.80
N GLY A 201 -20.34 -30.92 1.05
CA GLY A 201 -21.76 -30.79 0.74
C GLY A 201 -22.11 -29.67 -0.24
N ILE A 202 -21.15 -29.09 -0.96
CA ILE A 202 -21.41 -28.02 -1.94
C ILE A 202 -22.25 -28.58 -3.10
N ARG A 203 -23.30 -27.84 -3.49
CA ARG A 203 -24.20 -28.16 -4.61
C ARG A 203 -24.07 -27.17 -5.75
N SER A 204 -23.93 -25.90 -5.44
CA SER A 204 -23.75 -24.83 -6.43
C SER A 204 -22.66 -23.86 -6.01
N MET A 205 -21.99 -23.26 -6.96
CA MET A 205 -20.87 -22.36 -6.73
C MET A 205 -20.84 -21.24 -7.77
N ILE A 206 -20.40 -20.07 -7.36
CA ILE A 206 -20.07 -18.94 -8.21
C ILE A 206 -18.71 -18.41 -7.78
N CYS A 207 -17.80 -18.25 -8.74
CA CYS A 207 -16.43 -17.86 -8.48
C CYS A 207 -15.98 -16.70 -9.37
N ALA A 208 -15.15 -15.82 -8.84
CA ALA A 208 -14.54 -14.75 -9.62
C ALA A 208 -13.05 -14.59 -9.22
N PRO A 209 -12.15 -14.37 -10.20
CA PRO A 209 -10.75 -14.14 -9.92
C PRO A 209 -10.56 -12.76 -9.28
N LEU A 210 -9.70 -12.68 -8.29
CA LEU A 210 -9.16 -11.43 -7.77
C LEU A 210 -8.08 -10.96 -8.73
N LYS A 211 -8.47 -10.15 -9.71
CA LYS A 211 -7.62 -9.79 -10.84
C LYS A 211 -7.17 -8.34 -10.72
N THR A 212 -5.86 -8.13 -10.71
CA THR A 212 -5.22 -6.84 -10.93
C THR A 212 -4.99 -6.60 -12.42
N LYS A 213 -4.36 -5.49 -12.82
CA LYS A 213 -4.14 -5.19 -14.24
C LYS A 213 -3.41 -6.32 -14.99
N ASP A 214 -2.45 -6.94 -14.33
CA ASP A 214 -1.49 -7.83 -14.99
C ASP A 214 -1.70 -9.32 -14.69
N ARG A 215 -2.39 -9.67 -13.55
CA ARG A 215 -2.50 -11.06 -13.11
C ARG A 215 -3.67 -11.31 -12.16
N SER A 216 -4.02 -12.59 -11.99
CA SER A 216 -4.92 -13.02 -10.94
C SER A 216 -4.13 -13.33 -9.67
N ILE A 217 -4.40 -12.58 -8.58
CA ILE A 217 -3.71 -12.74 -7.29
C ILE A 217 -4.45 -13.71 -6.35
N GLY A 218 -5.66 -14.13 -6.72
CA GLY A 218 -6.48 -15.00 -5.90
C GLY A 218 -7.86 -15.24 -6.51
N VAL A 219 -8.76 -15.77 -5.71
CA VAL A 219 -10.14 -16.07 -6.09
C VAL A 219 -11.09 -15.82 -4.94
N ILE A 220 -12.25 -15.25 -5.23
CA ILE A 220 -13.41 -15.24 -4.34
C ILE A 220 -14.41 -16.30 -4.81
N SER A 221 -14.89 -17.11 -3.89
CA SER A 221 -15.87 -18.17 -4.16
C SER A 221 -17.04 -18.02 -3.18
N LEU A 222 -18.26 -18.11 -3.73
CA LEU A 222 -19.49 -18.27 -2.97
C LEU A 222 -20.08 -19.61 -3.31
N SER A 223 -20.52 -20.34 -2.31
CA SER A 223 -21.09 -21.68 -2.49
C SER A 223 -22.38 -21.87 -1.70
N SER A 224 -23.18 -22.83 -2.12
CA SER A 224 -24.36 -23.28 -1.39
C SER A 224 -24.38 -24.80 -1.29
N ASP A 225 -24.82 -25.31 -0.15
CA ASP A 225 -25.15 -26.72 0.10
C ASP A 225 -26.55 -27.11 -0.39
N GLU A 226 -27.34 -26.10 -0.80
CA GLU A 226 -28.61 -26.29 -1.49
C GLU A 226 -28.45 -25.92 -2.98
N PRO A 227 -29.29 -26.49 -3.87
CA PRO A 227 -29.33 -26.09 -5.27
C PRO A 227 -29.77 -24.62 -5.43
N VAL A 228 -28.81 -23.71 -5.66
CA VAL A 228 -29.06 -22.31 -5.97
C VAL A 228 -28.79 -22.09 -7.46
N PHE A 229 -29.74 -21.48 -8.15
CA PHE A 229 -29.55 -21.11 -9.55
C PHE A 229 -29.01 -19.68 -9.66
N TYR A 230 -27.68 -19.54 -9.67
CA TYR A 230 -27.02 -18.26 -9.90
C TYR A 230 -27.29 -17.74 -11.31
N LYS A 231 -27.40 -16.41 -11.44
CA LYS A 231 -27.72 -15.71 -12.69
C LYS A 231 -26.53 -14.88 -13.16
N ALA A 232 -26.58 -14.43 -14.39
CA ALA A 232 -25.59 -13.51 -14.96
C ALA A 232 -25.44 -12.18 -14.15
N SER A 233 -26.53 -11.72 -13.51
CA SER A 233 -26.50 -10.57 -12.60
C SER A 233 -25.61 -10.81 -11.37
N ASP A 234 -25.69 -12.04 -10.80
CA ASP A 234 -24.93 -12.43 -9.63
C ASP A 234 -23.43 -12.53 -9.99
N LEU A 235 -23.15 -13.11 -11.18
CA LEU A 235 -21.78 -13.19 -11.71
C LEU A 235 -21.19 -11.80 -11.93
N LYS A 236 -21.94 -10.90 -12.55
CA LYS A 236 -21.50 -9.51 -12.77
C LYS A 236 -21.20 -8.82 -11.46
N LEU A 237 -22.07 -8.97 -10.45
CA LEU A 237 -21.88 -8.40 -9.13
C LEU A 237 -20.63 -8.95 -8.45
N LEU A 238 -20.47 -10.29 -8.42
CA LEU A 238 -19.30 -10.93 -7.81
C LEU A 238 -18.00 -10.52 -8.51
N THR A 239 -18.01 -10.45 -9.85
CA THR A 239 -16.83 -10.00 -10.63
C THR A 239 -16.44 -8.56 -10.28
N THR A 240 -17.43 -7.70 -10.09
CA THR A 240 -17.18 -6.30 -9.71
C THR A 240 -16.62 -6.19 -8.29
N LEU A 241 -17.19 -6.95 -7.34
CA LEU A 241 -16.67 -7.08 -5.98
C LEU A 241 -15.24 -7.62 -5.98
N ALA A 242 -14.97 -8.66 -6.77
CA ALA A 242 -13.66 -9.27 -6.89
C ALA A 242 -12.59 -8.29 -7.43
N SER A 243 -12.96 -7.44 -8.39
CA SER A 243 -12.05 -6.42 -8.92
C SER A 243 -11.69 -5.36 -7.87
N GLN A 244 -12.67 -4.87 -7.09
CA GLN A 244 -12.41 -3.94 -5.98
C GLN A 244 -11.59 -4.61 -4.87
N ALA A 245 -11.93 -5.85 -4.55
CA ALA A 245 -11.19 -6.68 -3.61
C ALA A 245 -9.73 -6.83 -4.01
N ALA A 246 -9.47 -7.16 -5.27
CA ALA A 246 -8.11 -7.36 -5.78
C ALA A 246 -7.24 -6.12 -5.57
N SER A 247 -7.76 -4.93 -5.90
CA SER A 247 -7.03 -3.67 -5.71
C SER A 247 -6.74 -3.37 -4.24
N ALA A 248 -7.70 -3.61 -3.36
CA ALA A 248 -7.54 -3.38 -1.92
C ALA A 248 -6.58 -4.38 -1.28
N ILE A 249 -6.66 -5.65 -1.66
CA ILE A 249 -5.77 -6.72 -1.19
C ILE A 249 -4.34 -6.44 -1.66
N GLU A 250 -4.14 -6.06 -2.92
CA GLU A 250 -2.82 -5.70 -3.46
C GLU A 250 -2.20 -4.54 -2.67
N ASN A 251 -2.99 -3.49 -2.38
CA ASN A 251 -2.55 -2.38 -1.55
C ASN A 251 -2.17 -2.82 -0.13
N ALA A 252 -2.95 -3.70 0.50
CA ALA A 252 -2.65 -4.24 1.82
C ALA A 252 -1.35 -5.08 1.83
N ILE A 253 -1.14 -5.91 0.80
CA ILE A 253 0.09 -6.69 0.62
C ILE A 253 1.30 -5.77 0.46
N LEU A 254 1.21 -4.76 -0.42
CA LEU A 254 2.28 -3.80 -0.66
C LEU A 254 2.60 -2.99 0.60
N HIS A 255 1.58 -2.57 1.35
CA HIS A 255 1.77 -1.86 2.61
C HIS A 255 2.47 -2.72 3.67
N LYS A 256 2.03 -3.98 3.84
CA LYS A 256 2.67 -4.94 4.75
C LYS A 256 4.14 -5.17 4.39
N LYS A 257 4.43 -5.35 3.09
CA LYS A 257 5.79 -5.52 2.60
C LYS A 257 6.66 -4.29 2.90
N LYS A 258 6.14 -3.09 2.65
CA LYS A 258 6.83 -1.83 2.95
C LYS A 258 7.14 -1.68 4.44
N LEU A 259 6.17 -1.97 5.32
CA LEU A 259 6.39 -1.94 6.78
C LEU A 259 7.47 -2.93 7.22
N GLU A 260 7.51 -4.12 6.63
CA GLU A 260 8.54 -5.11 6.95
C GLU A 260 9.93 -4.66 6.46
N GLU A 261 10.03 -4.09 5.27
CA GLU A 261 11.26 -3.49 4.75
C GLU A 261 11.74 -2.34 5.65
N GLU A 262 10.85 -1.44 6.07
CA GLU A 262 11.16 -0.36 7.01
C GLU A 262 11.61 -0.90 8.37
N ARG A 263 11.00 -1.98 8.87
CA ARG A 263 11.38 -2.64 10.11
C ARG A 263 12.77 -3.26 10.02
N ILE A 264 13.06 -3.96 8.93
CA ILE A 264 14.37 -4.55 8.67
C ILE A 264 15.42 -3.42 8.60
N LYS A 265 15.15 -2.36 7.83
CA LYS A 265 16.02 -1.18 7.73
C LYS A 265 16.31 -0.58 9.11
N SER A 266 15.28 -0.26 9.89
CA SER A 266 15.44 0.32 11.23
C SER A 266 16.21 -0.59 12.19
N ASN A 267 16.07 -1.90 12.08
CA ASN A 267 16.85 -2.83 12.89
C ASN A 267 18.32 -2.87 12.47
N LEU A 268 18.61 -2.84 11.17
CA LEU A 268 19.99 -2.83 10.66
C LEU A 268 20.69 -1.51 11.01
N GLU A 269 20.01 -0.38 10.95
CA GLU A 269 20.57 0.95 11.30
C GLU A 269 21.05 1.06 12.76
N ARG A 270 20.65 0.14 13.63
CA ARG A 270 21.18 0.06 15.01
C ARG A 270 22.58 -0.53 15.11
N TYR A 271 22.98 -1.30 14.10
CA TYR A 271 24.26 -2.03 14.11
C TYR A 271 25.21 -1.55 13.02
N VAL A 272 24.69 -0.93 11.98
CA VAL A 272 25.45 -0.47 10.81
C VAL A 272 25.01 0.97 10.49
N ALA A 273 25.96 1.80 10.08
CA ALA A 273 25.67 3.18 9.69
C ALA A 273 24.57 3.24 8.61
N SER A 274 23.61 4.16 8.74
CA SER A 274 22.44 4.26 7.85
C SER A 274 22.81 4.36 6.37
N GLN A 275 23.90 5.07 6.05
CA GLN A 275 24.41 5.18 4.68
C GLN A 275 24.82 3.82 4.08
N ILE A 276 25.31 2.92 4.91
CA ILE A 276 25.70 1.56 4.49
C ILE A 276 24.47 0.68 4.36
N VAL A 277 23.48 0.83 5.25
CA VAL A 277 22.20 0.13 5.16
C VAL A 277 21.46 0.47 3.87
N ASP A 278 21.45 1.76 3.47
CA ASP A 278 20.86 2.19 2.21
C ASP A 278 21.53 1.50 1.01
N ILE A 279 22.86 1.45 0.98
CA ILE A 279 23.62 0.77 -0.08
C ILE A 279 23.30 -0.74 -0.11
N ILE A 280 23.20 -1.39 1.05
CA ILE A 280 22.86 -2.83 1.16
C ILE A 280 21.45 -3.10 0.62
N LEU A 281 20.48 -2.26 0.94
CA LEU A 281 19.08 -2.44 0.51
C LEU A 281 18.89 -2.12 -0.98
N ASP A 282 19.59 -1.12 -1.51
CA ASP A 282 19.51 -0.73 -2.93
C ASP A 282 20.17 -1.75 -3.87
N ALA A 283 21.17 -2.49 -3.37
CA ALA A 283 21.95 -3.45 -4.17
C ALA A 283 21.20 -4.77 -4.50
N LYS A 284 19.92 -4.95 -4.07
CA LYS A 284 19.09 -6.16 -4.33
C LYS A 284 19.83 -7.50 -4.14
N GLY A 285 20.77 -7.54 -3.20
CA GLY A 285 21.52 -8.76 -2.85
C GLY A 285 22.89 -8.91 -3.51
N ASP A 286 23.26 -8.08 -4.47
CA ASP A 286 24.60 -8.06 -5.06
C ASP A 286 25.39 -6.88 -4.46
N ILE A 287 25.88 -7.07 -3.25
CA ILE A 287 26.59 -6.02 -2.50
C ILE A 287 28.03 -5.97 -3.01
N SER A 288 28.27 -5.23 -4.07
CA SER A 288 29.60 -4.83 -4.51
C SER A 288 29.98 -3.49 -3.86
N LEU A 289 30.29 -3.52 -2.58
CA LEU A 289 31.06 -2.46 -1.93
C LEU A 289 32.55 -2.81 -2.11
N ASP A 290 33.01 -2.79 -3.36
CA ASP A 290 34.41 -3.00 -3.68
C ASP A 290 35.27 -1.98 -2.93
N SER A 291 36.40 -2.41 -2.44
CA SER A 291 37.36 -1.53 -1.79
C SER A 291 38.00 -0.60 -2.82
N GLU A 292 37.96 0.69 -2.56
CA GLU A 292 38.52 1.71 -3.45
C GLU A 292 39.45 2.68 -2.71
N MET A 293 40.39 3.28 -3.46
CA MET A 293 41.25 4.32 -2.93
C MET A 293 40.48 5.63 -2.89
N ARG A 294 40.34 6.25 -1.72
CA ARG A 294 39.72 7.55 -1.54
C ARG A 294 40.52 8.48 -0.65
N ASN A 295 40.48 9.77 -0.95
CA ASN A 295 40.94 10.80 -0.04
C ASN A 295 39.82 11.18 0.93
N ILE A 296 40.00 10.90 2.22
CA ILE A 296 39.01 11.12 3.26
C ILE A 296 39.63 11.77 4.50
N ALA A 297 38.81 12.45 5.31
CA ALA A 297 39.21 12.84 6.65
C ALA A 297 38.74 11.80 7.68
N ILE A 298 39.62 11.49 8.63
CA ILE A 298 39.44 10.47 9.65
C ILE A 298 39.54 11.13 11.01
N LEU A 299 38.50 10.95 11.82
CA LEU A 299 38.39 11.47 13.17
C LEU A 299 38.40 10.34 14.19
N PHE A 300 39.29 10.43 15.16
CA PHE A 300 39.27 9.61 16.37
C PHE A 300 38.96 10.49 17.57
N SER A 301 38.02 10.07 18.42
CA SER A 301 37.66 10.73 19.67
C SER A 301 37.62 9.71 20.79
N ASP A 302 38.23 10.01 21.96
CA ASP A 302 38.35 9.07 23.07
C ASP A 302 38.24 9.83 24.40
N ILE A 303 37.62 9.23 25.43
CA ILE A 303 37.40 9.84 26.73
C ILE A 303 38.64 9.66 27.57
N ARG A 304 39.19 10.75 28.10
CA ARG A 304 40.41 10.74 28.90
C ARG A 304 40.19 10.16 30.28
N GLY A 305 41.00 9.16 30.62
CA GLY A 305 40.90 8.49 31.92
C GLY A 305 39.62 7.69 32.11
N PHE A 306 38.94 7.27 31.05
CA PHE A 306 37.67 6.56 31.11
C PHE A 306 37.72 5.37 32.09
N THR A 307 38.73 4.51 31.99
CA THR A 307 38.85 3.31 32.83
C THR A 307 38.84 3.71 34.33
N SER A 308 39.67 4.69 34.73
CA SER A 308 39.73 5.12 36.13
C SER A 308 38.47 5.87 36.59
N THR A 309 37.84 6.60 35.69
CA THR A 309 36.56 7.30 35.97
C THR A 309 35.42 6.30 36.23
N CYS A 310 35.44 5.15 35.53
CA CYS A 310 34.39 4.15 35.65
C CYS A 310 34.66 3.07 36.72
N GLU A 311 35.84 3.01 37.31
CA GLU A 311 36.18 2.01 38.35
C GLU A 311 35.24 2.04 39.57
N SER A 312 34.66 3.18 39.90
CA SER A 312 33.76 3.37 41.04
C SER A 312 32.26 3.11 40.68
N LEU A 313 31.94 2.88 39.43
CA LEU A 313 30.57 2.76 38.96
C LEU A 313 30.16 1.29 38.79
N ALA A 314 28.86 0.98 38.97
CA ALA A 314 28.30 -0.29 38.57
C ALA A 314 28.35 -0.42 37.01
N PRO A 315 28.59 -1.62 36.46
CA PRO A 315 28.71 -1.79 35.01
C PRO A 315 27.48 -1.30 34.22
N LYS A 316 26.29 -1.39 34.79
CA LYS A 316 25.05 -0.87 34.17
C LYS A 316 25.03 0.66 34.06
N GLU A 317 25.61 1.36 35.01
CA GLU A 317 25.71 2.82 35.00
C GLU A 317 26.74 3.29 33.97
N VAL A 318 27.88 2.60 33.88
CA VAL A 318 28.86 2.84 32.81
C VAL A 318 28.23 2.74 31.43
N VAL A 319 27.52 1.64 31.16
CA VAL A 319 26.83 1.46 29.88
C VAL A 319 25.77 2.56 29.65
N LYS A 320 25.02 2.95 30.66
CA LYS A 320 24.02 4.01 30.55
C LYS A 320 24.66 5.33 30.14
N TYR A 321 25.72 5.77 30.86
CA TYR A 321 26.40 7.03 30.57
C TYR A 321 27.12 7.02 29.22
N LEU A 322 27.71 5.88 28.85
CA LEU A 322 28.38 5.72 27.58
C LEU A 322 27.37 5.75 26.40
N ASN A 323 26.21 5.11 26.53
CA ASN A 323 25.16 5.18 25.53
C ASN A 323 24.59 6.60 25.36
N GLU A 324 24.44 7.34 26.48
CA GLU A 324 23.97 8.74 26.42
C GLU A 324 25.02 9.63 25.72
N TYR A 325 26.28 9.45 26.01
CA TYR A 325 27.38 10.13 25.33
C TYR A 325 27.42 9.76 23.82
N PHE A 326 27.40 8.49 23.49
CA PHE A 326 27.45 8.06 22.11
C PHE A 326 26.26 8.58 21.31
N THR A 327 25.05 8.58 21.87
CA THR A 327 23.86 9.11 21.20
C THR A 327 24.07 10.55 20.75
N GLN A 328 24.58 11.41 21.65
CA GLN A 328 24.84 12.80 21.33
C GLN A 328 25.96 12.96 20.30
N MET A 329 27.07 12.21 20.47
CA MET A 329 28.22 12.31 19.56
C MET A 329 27.88 11.82 18.14
N VAL A 330 27.13 10.72 18.02
CA VAL A 330 26.67 10.19 16.74
C VAL A 330 25.79 11.22 16.01
N GLU A 331 24.87 11.86 16.73
CA GLU A 331 24.02 12.92 16.16
C GLU A 331 24.85 14.10 15.64
N VAL A 332 25.85 14.53 16.40
CA VAL A 332 26.76 15.60 15.98
C VAL A 332 27.55 15.21 14.73
N ILE A 333 28.09 13.99 14.69
CA ILE A 333 28.84 13.50 13.54
C ILE A 333 27.97 13.45 12.28
N PHE A 334 26.74 12.93 12.38
CA PHE A 334 25.81 12.84 11.26
C PHE A 334 25.36 14.21 10.75
N ASN A 335 25.07 15.15 11.66
CA ASN A 335 24.70 16.52 11.30
C ASN A 335 25.83 17.25 10.54
N ASN A 336 27.07 16.84 10.75
CA ASN A 336 28.25 17.32 10.02
C ASN A 336 28.65 16.41 8.84
N LYS A 337 27.75 15.55 8.34
CA LYS A 337 27.95 14.67 7.18
C LYS A 337 29.03 13.62 7.37
N GLY A 338 29.41 13.30 8.59
CA GLY A 338 30.31 12.21 8.93
C GLY A 338 29.57 10.88 9.02
N THR A 339 30.30 9.80 8.90
CA THR A 339 29.83 8.41 9.10
C THR A 339 30.56 7.82 10.28
N VAL A 340 29.84 7.35 11.31
CA VAL A 340 30.45 6.59 12.40
C VAL A 340 30.83 5.22 11.86
N ASN A 341 32.14 4.93 11.87
CA ASN A 341 32.67 3.67 11.41
C ASN A 341 32.51 2.58 12.48
N LYS A 342 33.01 2.83 13.68
CA LYS A 342 32.92 1.89 14.80
C LYS A 342 33.18 2.57 16.16
N PHE A 343 32.76 1.88 17.20
CA PHE A 343 33.17 2.15 18.56
C PHE A 343 34.24 1.15 19.00
N VAL A 344 35.28 1.60 19.68
CA VAL A 344 36.32 0.75 20.24
C VAL A 344 36.46 1.10 21.72
N GLY A 345 35.70 0.39 22.58
CA GLY A 345 35.53 0.81 23.99
C GLY A 345 34.78 2.13 24.08
N ASP A 346 35.42 3.16 24.63
CA ASP A 346 34.92 4.53 24.71
C ASP A 346 35.32 5.40 23.50
N MET A 347 36.14 4.86 22.60
CA MET A 347 36.62 5.57 21.42
C MET A 347 35.60 5.53 20.28
N ILE A 348 35.42 6.66 19.62
CA ILE A 348 34.63 6.82 18.38
C ILE A 348 35.58 6.98 17.20
N VAL A 349 35.35 6.20 16.14
CA VAL A 349 36.02 6.37 14.84
C VAL A 349 34.99 6.85 13.83
N ALA A 350 35.23 8.01 13.23
CA ALA A 350 34.34 8.59 12.23
C ALA A 350 35.12 8.91 10.93
N LEU A 351 34.43 8.73 9.80
CA LEU A 351 34.94 8.98 8.45
C LEU A 351 34.16 10.11 7.80
N PHE A 352 34.84 10.99 7.08
CA PHE A 352 34.24 12.06 6.30
C PHE A 352 34.71 11.91 4.84
N GLY A 353 33.78 11.68 3.91
CA GLY A 353 34.04 11.36 2.51
C GLY A 353 33.88 9.88 2.14
N ALA A 354 33.38 9.08 3.08
CA ALA A 354 33.02 7.67 2.87
C ALA A 354 31.81 7.28 3.76
N PRO A 355 30.88 6.42 3.31
CA PRO A 355 30.82 5.82 1.98
C PRO A 355 30.44 6.81 0.88
N ASN A 356 29.75 7.89 1.20
CA ASN A 356 29.37 8.93 0.27
C ASN A 356 30.51 9.90 0.02
N HIS A 357 30.67 10.33 -1.23
CA HIS A 357 31.65 11.35 -1.57
C HIS A 357 31.29 12.70 -0.94
N LEU A 358 32.30 13.37 -0.36
CA LEU A 358 32.15 14.67 0.28
C LEU A 358 33.28 15.59 -0.18
N SER A 359 32.96 16.76 -0.76
CA SER A 359 33.94 17.66 -1.35
C SER A 359 34.83 18.35 -0.32
N ASN A 360 34.31 18.67 0.88
CA ASN A 360 35.02 19.41 1.94
C ASN A 360 35.12 18.54 3.17
N ASN A 361 35.66 17.34 3.02
CA ASN A 361 35.68 16.34 4.08
C ASN A 361 36.48 16.80 5.31
N GLU A 362 37.60 17.53 5.11
CA GLU A 362 38.43 18.09 6.17
C GLU A 362 37.70 19.17 6.98
N GLU A 363 36.99 20.08 6.31
CA GLU A 363 36.21 21.15 6.96
C GLU A 363 35.11 20.54 7.83
N HIS A 364 34.34 19.59 7.27
CA HIS A 364 33.30 18.89 8.01
C HIS A 364 33.82 18.10 9.22
N ALA A 365 35.00 17.50 9.11
CA ALA A 365 35.63 16.80 10.23
C ALA A 365 36.00 17.74 11.36
N VAL A 366 36.57 18.93 11.05
CA VAL A 366 36.90 19.94 12.05
C VAL A 366 35.65 20.55 12.68
N GLN A 367 34.61 20.86 11.88
CA GLN A 367 33.32 21.34 12.38
C GLN A 367 32.66 20.30 13.32
N ALA A 368 32.67 19.04 12.97
CA ALA A 368 32.18 17.94 13.81
C ALA A 368 32.93 17.89 15.14
N ALA A 369 34.27 17.95 15.13
CA ALA A 369 35.08 17.92 16.35
C ALA A 369 34.78 19.08 17.28
N ILE A 370 34.64 20.30 16.75
CA ILE A 370 34.26 21.51 17.54
C ILE A 370 32.86 21.31 18.13
N ALA A 371 31.91 20.84 17.30
CA ALA A 371 30.55 20.61 17.76
C ALA A 371 30.47 19.52 18.84
N MET A 372 31.25 18.43 18.71
CA MET A 372 31.38 17.38 19.74
C MET A 372 31.85 17.95 21.06
N GLN A 373 32.92 18.75 21.07
CA GLN A 373 33.44 19.38 22.30
C GLN A 373 32.42 20.34 22.95
N LYS A 374 31.72 21.13 22.16
CA LYS A 374 30.64 22.00 22.63
C LYS A 374 29.45 21.21 23.18
N CYS A 375 29.07 20.12 22.52
CA CYS A 375 27.97 19.24 22.92
C CYS A 375 28.25 18.62 24.29
N ILE A 376 29.44 18.11 24.55
CA ILE A 376 29.84 17.52 25.84
C ILE A 376 29.70 18.57 26.95
N LYS A 377 30.18 19.81 26.76
CA LYS A 377 30.09 20.89 27.73
C LYS A 377 28.66 21.35 28.02
N SER A 378 27.73 21.13 27.08
CA SER A 378 26.32 21.51 27.18
C SER A 378 25.38 20.38 27.54
N THR A 379 25.88 19.13 27.68
CA THR A 379 25.03 17.99 28.00
C THR A 379 24.23 18.20 29.30
N PRO A 380 22.91 17.85 29.29
CA PRO A 380 22.07 17.98 30.49
C PRO A 380 22.54 17.09 31.64
N ASN A 381 23.15 15.94 31.35
CA ASN A 381 23.68 15.02 32.35
C ASN A 381 24.95 15.60 32.95
N SER A 382 24.84 16.10 34.20
CA SER A 382 25.97 16.70 34.90
C SER A 382 27.14 15.74 35.10
N TRP A 383 26.86 14.46 35.37
CA TRP A 383 27.91 13.46 35.56
C TRP A 383 28.74 13.26 34.29
N VAL A 384 28.08 13.10 33.11
CA VAL A 384 28.76 13.00 31.82
C VAL A 384 29.56 14.25 31.52
N ARG A 385 28.98 15.42 31.72
CA ARG A 385 29.62 16.71 31.48
C ARG A 385 30.90 16.91 32.33
N ASP A 386 30.86 16.47 33.57
CA ASP A 386 31.92 16.73 34.54
C ASP A 386 33.03 15.65 34.50
N HIS A 387 32.77 14.48 33.89
CA HIS A 387 33.71 13.35 33.89
C HIS A 387 34.16 12.89 32.51
N PHE A 388 33.47 13.27 31.45
CA PHE A 388 33.81 12.83 30.08
C PHE A 388 34.54 13.93 29.31
N ASP A 389 35.83 14.05 29.59
CA ASP A 389 36.74 14.92 28.85
C ASP A 389 37.29 14.18 27.63
N THR A 390 37.00 14.61 26.43
CA THR A 390 37.42 13.93 25.18
C THR A 390 38.63 14.60 24.54
N GLY A 391 39.58 13.77 24.08
CA GLY A 391 40.66 14.21 23.20
C GLY A 391 40.37 13.75 21.76
N ILE A 392 40.44 14.70 20.81
CA ILE A 392 40.11 14.41 19.39
C ILE A 392 41.34 14.58 18.52
N GLY A 393 41.57 13.62 17.61
CA GLY A 393 42.61 13.65 16.61
C GLY A 393 42.04 13.50 15.19
N ILE A 394 42.47 14.39 14.28
CA ILE A 394 41.97 14.38 12.88
C ILE A 394 43.17 14.34 11.93
N ASN A 395 43.06 13.48 10.91
CA ASN A 395 44.00 13.44 9.79
C ASN A 395 43.24 13.22 8.49
N SER A 396 43.81 13.62 7.36
CA SER A 396 43.25 13.32 6.02
C SER A 396 44.34 12.80 5.09
N GLY A 397 43.90 12.01 4.13
CA GLY A 397 44.74 11.47 3.07
C GLY A 397 44.11 10.28 2.36
N ASP A 398 44.94 9.67 1.47
CA ASP A 398 44.49 8.56 0.66
C ASP A 398 44.49 7.26 1.45
N VAL A 399 43.36 6.60 1.50
CA VAL A 399 43.14 5.31 2.18
C VAL A 399 42.28 4.40 1.33
N VAL A 400 42.37 3.11 1.56
CA VAL A 400 41.41 2.15 0.97
C VAL A 400 40.20 2.08 1.87
N VAL A 401 39.02 2.36 1.29
CA VAL A 401 37.72 2.26 1.96
C VAL A 401 36.86 1.20 1.27
N GLY A 402 36.08 0.46 2.04
CA GLY A 402 35.18 -0.58 1.52
C GLY A 402 34.95 -1.71 2.48
N ASN A 403 34.37 -2.79 1.98
CA ASN A 403 34.17 -4.02 2.74
C ASN A 403 35.47 -4.78 2.90
N ILE A 404 35.91 -4.97 4.12
CA ILE A 404 37.16 -5.64 4.46
C ILE A 404 36.89 -6.72 5.49
N GLY A 405 37.29 -7.96 5.20
CA GLY A 405 37.02 -9.09 6.09
C GLY A 405 36.93 -10.41 5.35
N SER A 406 36.08 -11.29 5.84
CA SER A 406 35.80 -12.59 5.23
C SER A 406 34.36 -12.61 4.72
N PRO A 407 33.98 -13.54 3.81
CA PRO A 407 32.59 -13.68 3.37
C PRO A 407 31.57 -13.89 4.48
N GLN A 408 32.03 -14.34 5.66
CA GLN A 408 31.16 -14.58 6.83
C GLN A 408 31.09 -13.38 7.79
N HIS A 409 32.04 -12.45 7.72
CA HIS A 409 32.13 -11.28 8.57
C HIS A 409 32.92 -10.18 7.88
N MET A 410 32.25 -9.12 7.48
CA MET A 410 32.83 -7.95 6.82
C MET A 410 32.54 -6.70 7.61
N ASP A 411 33.53 -5.83 7.72
CA ASP A 411 33.38 -4.47 8.21
C ASP A 411 33.55 -3.50 7.04
N TYR A 412 32.64 -2.53 6.92
CA TYR A 412 32.93 -1.37 6.09
C TYR A 412 33.89 -0.47 6.85
N THR A 413 35.11 -0.33 6.37
CA THR A 413 36.14 0.38 7.11
C THR A 413 37.17 1.01 6.17
N ALA A 414 38.04 1.84 6.76
CA ALA A 414 39.17 2.47 6.09
C ALA A 414 40.49 1.80 6.54
N ILE A 415 41.35 1.45 5.58
CA ILE A 415 42.72 0.93 5.86
C ILE A 415 43.74 1.80 5.14
N GLY A 416 44.74 2.21 5.88
CA GLY A 416 45.85 3.01 5.37
C GLY A 416 46.72 3.57 6.47
N ASP A 417 47.90 4.07 6.11
CA ASP A 417 48.79 4.70 7.07
C ASP A 417 48.20 5.95 7.70
N GLU A 418 47.36 6.68 6.94
CA GLU A 418 46.71 7.89 7.41
C GLU A 418 45.66 7.65 8.53
N VAL A 419 45.05 6.45 8.57
CA VAL A 419 44.18 6.02 9.68
C VAL A 419 44.98 5.91 10.97
N ASN A 420 46.16 5.27 10.87
CA ASN A 420 47.07 5.10 12.02
C ASN A 420 47.60 6.45 12.52
N VAL A 421 47.87 7.40 11.60
CA VAL A 421 48.26 8.75 11.96
C VAL A 421 47.18 9.46 12.77
N ALA A 422 45.91 9.42 12.32
CA ALA A 422 44.75 10.00 13.01
C ALA A 422 44.62 9.45 14.45
N SER A 423 44.69 8.13 14.62
CA SER A 423 44.63 7.45 15.91
C SER A 423 45.75 7.93 16.86
N ARG A 424 46.95 8.10 16.32
CA ARG A 424 48.11 8.57 17.13
C ARG A 424 48.02 10.04 17.49
N ILE A 425 47.51 10.88 16.59
CA ILE A 425 47.22 12.30 16.92
C ILE A 425 46.23 12.35 18.05
N GLN A 426 45.19 11.55 18.02
CA GLN A 426 44.20 11.45 19.07
C GLN A 426 44.82 11.02 20.39
N SER A 427 45.73 10.03 20.43
CA SER A 427 46.32 9.57 21.66
C SER A 427 47.16 10.64 22.42
N ILE A 428 47.60 11.68 21.74
CA ILE A 428 48.40 12.80 22.29
C ILE A 428 47.51 13.92 22.76
N ALA A 429 46.29 14.07 22.19
CA ALA A 429 45.37 15.13 22.55
C ALA A 429 44.94 15.03 24.01
N LYS A 430 44.89 16.14 24.73
CA LYS A 430 44.37 16.23 26.11
C LYS A 430 42.84 16.30 26.10
N GLY A 431 42.23 16.18 27.29
CA GLY A 431 40.78 16.43 27.44
C GLY A 431 40.43 17.85 26.98
N GLY A 432 39.37 17.98 26.20
CA GLY A 432 38.96 19.22 25.58
C GLY A 432 39.79 19.67 24.39
N GLN A 433 40.85 18.94 23.98
CA GLN A 433 41.75 19.34 22.89
C GLN A 433 41.40 18.66 21.56
N ILE A 434 41.45 19.42 20.47
CA ILE A 434 41.32 18.95 19.10
C ILE A 434 42.67 19.15 18.41
N LEU A 435 43.34 18.05 18.04
CA LEU A 435 44.60 18.10 17.31
C LEU A 435 44.40 17.64 15.88
N VAL A 436 45.05 18.32 14.94
CA VAL A 436 44.97 18.02 13.52
C VAL A 436 46.36 17.92 12.90
N SER A 437 46.46 17.14 11.81
CA SER A 437 47.66 17.08 11.00
C SER A 437 47.87 18.29 10.10
N ARG A 438 49.07 18.40 9.52
CA ARG A 438 49.36 19.46 8.54
C ARG A 438 48.40 19.42 7.32
N ASN A 439 47.95 18.23 6.87
CA ASN A 439 47.01 18.11 5.76
C ASN A 439 45.70 18.82 6.07
N ILE A 440 45.10 18.53 7.24
CA ILE A 440 43.88 19.19 7.71
C ILE A 440 44.11 20.71 7.85
N TYR A 441 45.21 21.12 8.47
CA TYR A 441 45.56 22.54 8.64
C TYR A 441 45.59 23.26 7.28
N ASN A 442 46.31 22.71 6.29
CA ASN A 442 46.45 23.32 4.97
C ASN A 442 45.12 23.49 4.23
N SER A 443 44.20 22.56 4.43
CA SER A 443 42.86 22.56 3.74
C SER A 443 41.86 23.45 4.50
N THR A 444 42.10 23.84 5.75
CA THR A 444 41.07 24.46 6.60
C THR A 444 41.52 25.74 7.34
N ASN A 445 42.77 26.18 7.17
CA ASN A 445 43.32 27.35 7.85
C ASN A 445 42.64 28.69 7.50
N ASP A 446 41.90 28.74 6.40
CA ASP A 446 41.09 29.90 6.01
C ASP A 446 39.77 30.01 6.79
N TYR A 447 39.34 28.90 7.39
CA TYR A 447 38.02 28.74 8.03
C TYR A 447 38.08 28.66 9.57
N PHE A 448 39.24 28.21 10.13
CA PHE A 448 39.39 27.95 11.55
C PHE A 448 40.69 28.57 12.06
N GLU A 449 40.70 28.89 13.35
CA GLU A 449 41.89 29.36 14.01
C GLU A 449 42.70 28.18 14.59
N PHE A 450 44.01 28.24 14.43
CA PHE A 450 44.90 27.18 14.86
C PHE A 450 46.08 27.70 15.65
N ARG A 451 46.55 26.85 16.57
CA ARG A 451 47.80 27.05 17.30
C ARG A 451 48.78 25.92 16.92
N SER A 452 49.99 26.27 16.44
CA SER A 452 51.01 25.26 16.17
C SER A 452 51.50 24.61 17.48
N ILE A 453 51.49 23.26 17.50
CA ILE A 453 52.03 22.46 18.62
C ILE A 453 53.47 22.02 18.31
N GLY A 454 53.90 22.09 17.05
CA GLY A 454 55.19 21.66 16.60
C GLY A 454 55.22 20.22 16.07
N SER A 455 56.41 19.74 15.82
CA SER A 455 56.64 18.39 15.23
C SER A 455 56.81 17.33 16.29
N ILE A 456 55.94 16.32 16.27
CA ILE A 456 55.98 15.20 17.22
C ILE A 456 56.37 13.91 16.50
N LYS A 457 57.30 13.17 17.11
CA LYS A 457 57.72 11.86 16.61
C LYS A 457 56.67 10.83 16.95
N VAL A 458 55.94 10.34 15.92
CA VAL A 458 54.85 9.39 16.11
C VAL A 458 55.42 7.98 15.98
N LYS A 459 55.14 7.06 16.92
CA LYS A 459 55.63 5.67 16.93
C LYS A 459 55.35 4.99 15.60
N GLY A 460 56.39 4.45 14.92
CA GLY A 460 56.28 3.74 13.63
C GLY A 460 56.37 4.65 12.39
N LYS A 461 56.45 5.99 12.50
CA LYS A 461 56.80 6.85 11.37
C LYS A 461 58.27 7.26 11.43
N LYS A 462 58.96 7.21 10.27
CA LYS A 462 60.34 7.68 10.14
C LYS A 462 60.43 9.22 10.23
N LYS A 463 59.38 9.93 9.76
CA LYS A 463 59.29 11.40 9.79
C LYS A 463 58.39 11.85 10.93
N SER A 464 58.76 12.96 11.59
CA SER A 464 57.87 13.61 12.53
C SER A 464 56.61 14.17 11.84
N VAL A 465 55.46 14.14 12.54
CA VAL A 465 54.23 14.72 12.10
C VAL A 465 54.05 16.08 12.78
N GLU A 466 53.79 17.12 11.98
CA GLU A 466 53.53 18.44 12.51
C GLU A 466 52.02 18.57 12.85
N LEU A 467 51.79 19.04 14.05
CA LEU A 467 50.45 19.12 14.67
C LEU A 467 50.03 20.53 14.95
N PHE A 468 48.74 20.76 14.81
CA PHE A 468 48.07 21.99 15.10
C PHE A 468 46.87 21.73 16.00
N GLU A 469 46.64 22.62 16.94
CA GLU A 469 45.47 22.61 17.82
C GLU A 469 44.42 23.56 17.26
N VAL A 470 43.20 23.09 17.13
CA VAL A 470 42.04 23.91 16.75
C VAL A 470 41.60 24.75 17.95
N LEU A 471 41.46 26.06 17.76
CA LEU A 471 40.93 26.99 18.75
C LEU A 471 39.42 27.17 18.50
N TYR A 472 38.53 26.97 19.53
CA TYR A 472 37.09 26.98 19.36
C TYR A 472 36.34 27.58 20.54
#